data_75c6482aa79ccbb25aae7a2f280cfd39
#
_entry.id   75c6482aa79ccbb25aae7a2f280cfd39
#
_cell.length_a   1.000
_cell.length_b   1.000
_cell.length_c   1.000
_cell.angle_alpha   90.00
_cell.angle_beta   90.00
_cell.angle_gamma   90.00
#
_symmetry.space_group_name_H-M   'P 1'
#
loop_
_entity.id
_entity.type
_entity.pdbx_description
1 polymer ?
#
loop_
_entity_poly.entity_id
_entity_poly.type
_entity_poly.pdbx_seq_one_letter_code
_entity_poly.pdbx_strand_id
1 'polypeptide(L)'
;MFKHLLNTLLVAVGLLITCYTTACSSNLEKKVALTNIKKEVETISKKLPTMVASGVQMDKIEMKGEEALAYYFTLLDFDSDNNSFETESAKASIIKELKADQETVKDFLTSQLQIHYYYYDMNHKLISEIKITPKDIQ
;
A
#
# COMPACT_ATOMS: atom_id res chain seq x y z
N MET A 1 41.17 6.14 2.97
CA MET A 1 41.59 7.51 2.68
C MET A 1 40.70 8.25 1.67
N PHE A 2 40.04 7.60 0.75
CA PHE A 2 39.17 8.25 -0.23
C PHE A 2 37.81 8.74 0.28
N LYS A 3 37.30 8.19 1.38
CA LYS A 3 35.98 8.59 1.94
C LYS A 3 35.97 9.96 2.65
N HIS A 4 37.12 10.43 3.14
CA HIS A 4 37.17 11.71 3.86
C HIS A 4 37.33 12.93 2.93
N LEU A 5 37.84 12.75 1.73
CA LEU A 5 38.00 13.87 0.78
C LEU A 5 36.67 14.24 0.09
N LEU A 6 35.76 13.29 -0.07
CA LEU A 6 34.44 13.51 -0.70
C LEU A 6 33.49 14.27 0.25
N ASN A 7 33.66 14.08 1.56
CA ASN A 7 32.79 14.72 2.55
C ASN A 7 33.09 16.21 2.78
N THR A 8 34.30 16.64 2.51
CA THR A 8 34.70 18.05 2.71
C THR A 8 34.33 18.94 1.55
N LEU A 9 34.18 18.40 0.34
CA LEU A 9 33.77 19.15 -0.85
C LEU A 9 32.25 19.36 -0.91
N LEU A 10 31.46 18.48 -0.29
CA LEU A 10 29.99 18.57 -0.27
C LEU A 10 29.45 19.62 0.71
N VAL A 11 30.24 20.01 1.72
CA VAL A 11 29.82 20.99 2.74
C VAL A 11 29.93 22.45 2.24
N ALA A 12 30.82 22.70 1.27
CA ALA A 12 31.05 24.07 0.77
C ALA A 12 30.04 24.51 -0.30
N VAL A 13 29.33 23.61 -0.96
CA VAL A 13 28.30 23.92 -1.97
C VAL A 13 26.87 23.93 -1.38
N GLY A 14 26.71 23.41 -0.16
CA GLY A 14 25.39 23.24 0.48
C GLY A 14 24.76 24.51 1.09
N LEU A 15 25.45 25.67 1.09
CA LEU A 15 25.03 26.82 1.89
C LEU A 15 24.32 27.94 1.09
N LEU A 16 24.07 27.74 -0.21
CA LEU A 16 23.45 28.79 -1.04
C LEU A 16 22.15 28.36 -1.76
N ILE A 17 21.60 27.16 -1.49
CA ILE A 17 20.35 26.69 -2.13
C ILE A 17 19.35 26.20 -1.07
N THR A 18 19.07 27.00 -0.04
CA THR A 18 18.18 26.59 1.05
C THR A 18 16.78 27.22 1.02
N CYS A 19 16.32 27.79 -0.10
CA CYS A 19 15.00 28.43 -0.12
C CYS A 19 13.97 27.91 -1.12
N TYR A 20 14.26 26.92 -1.99
CA TYR A 20 13.31 26.53 -3.04
C TYR A 20 13.00 25.05 -3.20
N THR A 21 13.40 24.16 -2.30
CA THR A 21 13.38 22.69 -2.57
C THR A 21 12.33 21.88 -1.81
N THR A 22 11.59 22.44 -0.85
CA THR A 22 10.67 21.63 -0.04
C THR A 22 9.39 21.20 -0.78
N ALA A 23 8.89 21.98 -1.73
CA ALA A 23 7.69 21.63 -2.50
C ALA A 23 7.99 20.68 -3.68
N CYS A 24 9.19 20.74 -4.27
CA CYS A 24 9.55 19.85 -5.39
C CYS A 24 9.97 18.44 -4.94
N SER A 25 10.58 18.29 -3.77
CA SER A 25 11.02 16.98 -3.26
C SER A 25 9.82 16.07 -2.91
N SER A 26 8.79 16.62 -2.28
CA SER A 26 7.60 15.84 -1.91
C SER A 26 6.84 15.28 -3.12
N ASN A 27 6.75 16.03 -4.21
CA ASN A 27 6.12 15.58 -5.45
C ASN A 27 6.95 14.49 -6.17
N LEU A 28 8.28 14.59 -6.12
CA LEU A 28 9.15 13.59 -6.72
C LEU A 28 9.11 12.28 -5.92
N GLU A 29 9.17 12.35 -4.60
CA GLU A 29 9.06 11.18 -3.72
C GLU A 29 7.73 10.47 -3.91
N LYS A 30 6.62 11.20 -3.97
CA LYS A 30 5.30 10.64 -4.29
C LYS A 30 5.29 9.91 -5.63
N LYS A 31 5.84 10.51 -6.69
CA LYS A 31 5.91 9.88 -8.02
C LYS A 31 6.75 8.61 -8.00
N VAL A 32 7.87 8.60 -7.28
CA VAL A 32 8.72 7.42 -7.14
C VAL A 32 7.96 6.31 -6.40
N ALA A 33 7.32 6.62 -5.26
CA ALA A 33 6.52 5.66 -4.51
C ALA A 33 5.38 5.08 -5.37
N LEU A 34 4.63 5.91 -6.08
CA LEU A 34 3.58 5.47 -7.00
C LEU A 34 4.11 4.56 -8.12
N THR A 35 5.28 4.88 -8.67
CA THR A 35 5.91 4.06 -9.73
C THR A 35 6.31 2.69 -9.19
N ASN A 36 6.85 2.62 -7.97
CA ASN A 36 7.21 1.36 -7.32
C ASN A 36 5.97 0.50 -7.06
N ILE A 37 4.92 1.11 -6.50
CA ILE A 37 3.64 0.42 -6.25
C ILE A 37 3.03 -0.11 -7.56
N LYS A 38 3.03 0.67 -8.65
CA LYS A 38 2.54 0.23 -9.96
C LYS A 38 3.29 -1.00 -10.47
N LYS A 39 4.64 -1.03 -10.37
CA LYS A 39 5.46 -2.19 -10.76
C LYS A 39 5.16 -3.42 -9.91
N GLU A 40 4.95 -3.23 -8.62
CA GLU A 40 4.59 -4.31 -7.71
C GLU A 40 3.22 -4.89 -8.05
N VAL A 41 2.23 -4.04 -8.30
CA VAL A 41 0.89 -4.43 -8.75
C VAL A 41 0.96 -5.26 -10.04
N GLU A 42 1.74 -4.82 -11.04
CA GLU A 42 1.95 -5.57 -12.29
C GLU A 42 2.58 -6.94 -12.04
N THR A 43 3.53 -7.02 -11.11
CA THR A 43 4.22 -8.26 -10.76
C THR A 43 3.29 -9.24 -10.06
N ILE A 44 2.49 -8.76 -9.11
CA ILE A 44 1.53 -9.57 -8.37
C ILE A 44 0.40 -10.03 -9.30
N SER A 45 -0.13 -9.13 -10.14
CA SER A 45 -1.24 -9.43 -11.07
C SER A 45 -0.95 -10.61 -12.00
N LYS A 46 0.31 -10.84 -12.37
CA LYS A 46 0.71 -11.98 -13.21
C LYS A 46 0.60 -13.35 -12.51
N LYS A 47 0.48 -13.36 -11.18
CA LYS A 47 0.41 -14.56 -10.34
C LYS A 47 -0.99 -14.83 -9.81
N LEU A 48 -1.95 -13.98 -10.14
CA LEU A 48 -3.35 -14.09 -9.68
C LEU A 48 -4.19 -14.96 -10.61
N PRO A 49 -5.20 -15.66 -10.10
CA PRO A 49 -5.55 -15.75 -8.67
C PRO A 49 -4.57 -16.62 -7.86
N THR A 50 -4.39 -16.31 -6.58
CA THR A 50 -3.52 -17.08 -5.69
C THR A 50 -4.06 -17.15 -4.27
N MET A 51 -3.79 -18.27 -3.58
CA MET A 51 -4.11 -18.41 -2.16
C MET A 51 -3.14 -17.57 -1.34
N VAL A 52 -3.67 -16.71 -0.48
CA VAL A 52 -2.87 -15.87 0.43
C VAL A 52 -2.95 -16.35 1.88
N ALA A 53 -4.01 -17.10 2.20
CA ALA A 53 -4.19 -17.79 3.48
C ALA A 53 -5.11 -18.99 3.27
N SER A 54 -5.30 -19.82 4.31
CA SER A 54 -6.26 -20.92 4.26
C SER A 54 -7.67 -20.37 4.02
N GLY A 55 -8.31 -20.83 2.94
CA GLY A 55 -9.66 -20.39 2.55
C GLY A 55 -9.75 -18.95 2.02
N VAL A 56 -8.63 -18.24 1.81
CA VAL A 56 -8.61 -16.86 1.30
C VAL A 56 -7.83 -16.80 0.00
N GLN A 57 -8.51 -16.53 -1.08
CA GLN A 57 -7.93 -16.35 -2.40
C GLN A 57 -7.88 -14.86 -2.77
N MET A 58 -6.71 -14.37 -3.20
CA MET A 58 -6.60 -13.07 -3.87
C MET A 58 -6.89 -13.26 -5.35
N ASP A 59 -7.95 -12.63 -5.83
CA ASP A 59 -8.41 -12.76 -7.21
C ASP A 59 -7.83 -11.69 -8.12
N LYS A 60 -7.69 -10.47 -7.57
CA LYS A 60 -7.28 -9.30 -8.33
C LYS A 60 -6.61 -8.28 -7.43
N ILE A 61 -5.67 -7.54 -8.01
CA ILE A 61 -5.11 -6.30 -7.49
C ILE A 61 -5.09 -5.27 -8.61
N GLU A 62 -5.45 -4.02 -8.32
CA GLU A 62 -5.39 -2.95 -9.31
C GLU A 62 -5.19 -1.57 -8.68
N MET A 63 -4.57 -0.68 -9.44
CA MET A 63 -4.59 0.76 -9.13
C MET A 63 -5.89 1.39 -9.59
N LYS A 64 -6.57 2.11 -8.72
CA LYS A 64 -7.70 2.98 -9.07
C LYS A 64 -7.19 4.41 -9.26
N GLY A 65 -6.75 4.70 -10.47
CA GLY A 65 -6.05 5.95 -10.76
C GLY A 65 -4.75 6.10 -9.97
N GLU A 66 -4.53 7.29 -9.42
CA GLU A 66 -3.41 7.60 -8.52
C GLU A 66 -3.88 7.84 -7.07
N GLU A 67 -5.11 7.43 -6.74
CA GLU A 67 -5.77 7.70 -5.47
C GLU A 67 -5.87 6.47 -4.57
N ALA A 68 -6.04 5.28 -5.15
CA ALA A 68 -6.23 4.07 -4.37
C ALA A 68 -5.62 2.82 -5.00
N LEU A 69 -5.23 1.89 -4.14
CA LEU A 69 -4.85 0.52 -4.46
C LEU A 69 -5.97 -0.40 -3.99
N ALA A 70 -6.49 -1.24 -4.88
CA ALA A 70 -7.61 -2.12 -4.59
C ALA A 70 -7.20 -3.60 -4.63
N TYR A 71 -7.54 -4.33 -3.57
CA TYR A 71 -7.39 -5.77 -3.44
C TYR A 71 -8.75 -6.45 -3.44
N TYR A 72 -8.87 -7.56 -4.14
CA TYR A 72 -10.09 -8.35 -4.25
C TYR A 72 -9.85 -9.77 -3.77
N PHE A 73 -10.60 -10.20 -2.76
CA PHE A 73 -10.46 -11.51 -2.13
C PHE A 73 -11.76 -12.29 -2.18
N THR A 74 -11.67 -13.59 -2.43
CA THR A 74 -12.77 -14.54 -2.22
C THR A 74 -12.47 -15.40 -0.99
N LEU A 75 -13.43 -15.46 -0.08
CA LEU A 75 -13.44 -16.36 1.07
C LEU A 75 -14.11 -17.66 0.64
N LEU A 76 -13.31 -18.69 0.32
CA LEU A 76 -13.76 -19.92 -0.35
C LEU A 76 -14.68 -20.79 0.51
N ASP A 77 -14.54 -20.71 1.84
CA ASP A 77 -15.31 -21.50 2.80
C ASP A 77 -16.34 -20.62 3.57
N PHE A 78 -16.62 -19.42 3.08
CA PHE A 78 -17.53 -18.48 3.73
C PHE A 78 -18.81 -18.28 2.93
N ASP A 79 -19.94 -18.55 3.57
CA ASP A 79 -21.28 -18.30 3.05
C ASP A 79 -21.91 -17.15 3.85
N SER A 80 -22.12 -16.01 3.21
CA SER A 80 -22.64 -14.80 3.84
C SER A 80 -24.12 -14.90 4.22
N ASP A 81 -24.85 -15.87 3.70
CA ASP A 81 -26.25 -16.07 4.07
C ASP A 81 -26.37 -16.77 5.45
N ASN A 82 -25.33 -17.47 5.87
CA ASN A 82 -25.27 -18.23 7.13
C ASN A 82 -24.27 -17.67 8.16
N ASN A 83 -23.41 -16.73 7.74
CA ASN A 83 -22.34 -16.19 8.59
C ASN A 83 -22.25 -14.67 8.49
N SER A 84 -21.84 -14.03 9.59
CA SER A 84 -21.53 -12.59 9.60
C SER A 84 -20.04 -12.35 9.44
N PHE A 85 -19.68 -11.34 8.65
CA PHE A 85 -18.30 -10.88 8.50
C PHE A 85 -18.05 -9.68 9.41
N GLU A 86 -17.07 -9.80 10.30
CA GLU A 86 -16.74 -8.76 11.28
C GLU A 86 -15.80 -7.70 10.67
N THR A 87 -16.38 -6.75 9.92
CA THR A 87 -15.64 -5.73 9.15
C THR A 87 -14.69 -4.90 10.02
N GLU A 88 -15.12 -4.47 11.20
CA GLU A 88 -14.28 -3.65 12.09
C GLU A 88 -13.09 -4.43 12.65
N SER A 89 -13.30 -5.68 13.01
CA SER A 89 -12.23 -6.57 13.47
C SER A 89 -11.22 -6.85 12.36
N ALA A 90 -11.69 -7.08 11.14
CA ALA A 90 -10.84 -7.26 9.97
C ALA A 90 -10.04 -5.98 9.68
N LYS A 91 -10.67 -4.81 9.71
CA LYS A 91 -9.99 -3.51 9.54
C LYS A 91 -8.88 -3.31 10.57
N ALA A 92 -9.17 -3.58 11.84
CA ALA A 92 -8.18 -3.43 12.92
C ALA A 92 -6.97 -4.38 12.71
N SER A 93 -7.21 -5.60 12.28
CA SER A 93 -6.16 -6.58 11.98
C SER A 93 -5.29 -6.14 10.80
N ILE A 94 -5.88 -5.65 9.71
CA ILE A 94 -5.15 -5.13 8.55
C ILE A 94 -4.26 -3.95 8.95
N ILE A 95 -4.79 -2.99 9.71
CA ILE A 95 -4.02 -1.83 10.19
C ILE A 95 -2.83 -2.28 11.04
N LYS A 96 -3.03 -3.27 11.92
CA LYS A 96 -1.97 -3.82 12.75
C LYS A 96 -0.85 -4.47 11.91
N GLU A 97 -1.22 -5.25 10.89
CA GLU A 97 -0.27 -5.88 9.98
C GLU A 97 0.49 -4.84 9.14
N LEU A 98 -0.21 -3.86 8.59
CA LEU A 98 0.42 -2.77 7.84
C LEU A 98 1.43 -2.01 8.70
N LYS A 99 1.10 -1.68 9.95
CA LYS A 99 2.00 -0.99 10.89
C LYS A 99 3.23 -1.82 11.27
N ALA A 100 3.19 -3.13 11.14
CA ALA A 100 4.33 -4.00 11.38
C ALA A 100 5.39 -3.95 10.27
N ASP A 101 5.00 -3.58 9.05
CA ASP A 101 5.88 -3.43 7.89
C ASP A 101 6.19 -1.95 7.62
N GLN A 102 7.30 -1.47 8.18
CA GLN A 102 7.69 -0.06 8.09
C GLN A 102 7.99 0.41 6.66
N GLU A 103 8.47 -0.46 5.78
CA GLU A 103 8.77 -0.11 4.40
C GLU A 103 7.47 0.12 3.61
N THR A 104 6.54 -0.80 3.71
CA THR A 104 5.20 -0.67 3.11
C THR A 104 4.45 0.55 3.66
N VAL A 105 4.51 0.81 4.97
CA VAL A 105 3.93 2.00 5.59
C VAL A 105 4.54 3.27 5.01
N LYS A 106 5.86 3.34 4.88
CA LYS A 106 6.54 4.52 4.32
C LYS A 106 6.08 4.82 2.90
N ASP A 107 6.03 3.82 2.02
CA ASP A 107 5.60 4.00 0.64
C ASP A 107 4.13 4.40 0.55
N PHE A 108 3.29 3.80 1.39
CA PHE A 108 1.88 4.13 1.50
C PHE A 108 1.65 5.58 1.96
N LEU A 109 2.32 6.02 3.02
CA LEU A 109 2.22 7.40 3.51
C LEU A 109 2.79 8.40 2.51
N THR A 110 3.91 8.08 1.85
CA THR A 110 4.54 8.94 0.84
C THR A 110 3.67 9.09 -0.40
N SER A 111 3.06 8.00 -0.86
CA SER A 111 2.17 8.01 -2.03
C SER A 111 0.83 8.68 -1.79
N GLN A 112 0.40 8.79 -0.52
CA GLN A 112 -0.94 9.27 -0.12
C GLN A 112 -2.09 8.46 -0.71
N LEU A 113 -1.83 7.20 -1.05
CA LEU A 113 -2.86 6.28 -1.54
C LEU A 113 -3.82 5.87 -0.42
N GLN A 114 -5.04 5.56 -0.79
CA GLN A 114 -5.93 4.74 0.01
C GLN A 114 -5.74 3.26 -0.37
N ILE A 115 -6.00 2.34 0.56
CA ILE A 115 -6.05 0.92 0.25
C ILE A 115 -7.48 0.44 0.45
N HIS A 116 -8.04 -0.17 -0.57
CA HIS A 116 -9.38 -0.73 -0.54
C HIS A 116 -9.29 -2.25 -0.59
N TYR A 117 -9.96 -2.93 0.34
CA TYR A 117 -10.08 -4.38 0.41
C TYR A 117 -11.53 -4.76 0.15
N TYR A 118 -11.77 -5.53 -0.91
CA TYR A 118 -13.09 -6.06 -1.26
C TYR A 118 -13.11 -7.55 -0.95
N TYR A 119 -14.00 -7.97 -0.09
CA TYR A 119 -14.19 -9.37 0.28
C TYR A 119 -15.49 -9.91 -0.34
N TYR A 120 -15.38 -11.03 -0.98
CA TYR A 120 -16.49 -11.77 -1.57
C TYR A 120 -16.62 -13.12 -0.90
N ASP A 121 -17.83 -13.64 -0.80
CA ASP A 121 -18.08 -15.00 -0.31
C ASP A 121 -17.86 -16.05 -1.41
N MET A 122 -18.05 -17.33 -1.06
CA MET A 122 -17.93 -18.46 -1.99
C MET A 122 -18.89 -18.37 -3.19
N ASN A 123 -19.96 -17.59 -3.09
CA ASN A 123 -20.94 -17.36 -4.14
C ASN A 123 -20.66 -16.08 -4.95
N HIS A 124 -19.48 -15.46 -4.76
CA HIS A 124 -19.07 -14.20 -5.37
C HIS A 124 -19.95 -12.99 -5.00
N LYS A 125 -20.63 -13.05 -3.86
CA LYS A 125 -21.37 -11.93 -3.30
C LYS A 125 -20.45 -11.04 -2.50
N LEU A 126 -20.47 -9.73 -2.74
CA LEU A 126 -19.69 -8.76 -1.96
C LEU A 126 -20.21 -8.73 -0.52
N ILE A 127 -19.35 -9.04 0.44
CA ILE A 127 -19.67 -9.09 1.87
C ILE A 127 -19.10 -7.93 2.67
N SER A 128 -17.98 -7.36 2.20
CA SER A 128 -17.37 -6.21 2.89
C SER A 128 -16.47 -5.41 1.95
N GLU A 129 -16.47 -4.10 2.15
CA GLU A 129 -15.48 -3.16 1.63
C GLU A 129 -14.80 -2.48 2.82
N ILE A 130 -13.48 -2.63 2.93
CA ILE A 130 -12.66 -1.98 3.96
C ILE A 130 -11.77 -0.96 3.30
N LYS A 131 -11.83 0.28 3.75
CA LYS A 131 -10.97 1.38 3.30
C LYS A 131 -9.98 1.75 4.40
N ILE A 132 -8.70 1.73 4.05
CA ILE A 132 -7.61 2.20 4.88
C ILE A 132 -7.05 3.47 4.25
N THR A 133 -7.01 4.52 5.02
CA THR A 133 -6.46 5.81 4.61
C THR A 133 -5.11 6.06 5.28
N PRO A 134 -4.28 6.99 4.77
CA PRO A 134 -3.05 7.38 5.46
C PRO A 134 -3.25 7.79 6.93
N LYS A 135 -4.41 8.33 7.27
CA LYS A 135 -4.76 8.72 8.65
C LYS A 135 -4.96 7.53 9.59
N ASP A 136 -5.38 6.39 9.08
CA ASP A 136 -5.60 5.18 9.89
C ASP A 136 -4.27 4.56 10.35
N ILE A 137 -3.14 4.93 9.70
CA ILE A 137 -1.82 4.33 9.91
C ILE A 137 -0.85 5.28 10.61
N GLN A 138 -1.13 6.57 10.64
CA GLN A 138 -0.34 7.59 11.35
C GLN A 138 -0.32 7.40 12.86
#